data_7fb074e06eafd015f48f9eed6a99f29e
#
_entry.id   7fb074e06eafd015f48f9eed6a99f29e
#
_cell.length_a   1.000
_cell.length_b   1.000
_cell.length_c   1.000
_cell.angle_alpha   90.00
_cell.angle_beta   90.00
_cell.angle_gamma   90.00
#
_symmetry.space_group_name_H-M   'P 1'
#
loop_
_entity.id
_entity.type
_entity.pdbx_description
1 polymer ?
#
loop_
_entity_poly.entity_id
_entity_poly.type
_entity_poly.pdbx_seq_one_letter_code
_entity_poly.pdbx_strand_id
1 'polypeptide(L)'
;MRKLTLVLIAVTIPFIALAGPARAAGGLDLTTCAGDGGLATVPAGVPVTVEIAWLDSSSSLVRHFLRLQTTTASRDGVPVAGASELWGPATDMGGAWMTTWSHGIGVLDQPGDSATVSLGIELDKKLRSGDKNFYGPGSVTEGPITCTITAV
;
A
#
# COMPACT_ATOMS: atom_id res chain seq x y z
N MET A 1 -42.89 15.32 -50.09
CA MET A 1 -41.70 15.52 -49.22
C MET A 1 -42.19 15.58 -47.77
N ARG A 2 -42.07 14.47 -47.03
CA ARG A 2 -42.42 14.41 -45.59
C ARG A 2 -41.16 14.69 -44.78
N LYS A 3 -41.18 15.77 -44.02
CA LYS A 3 -40.14 16.13 -43.06
C LYS A 3 -40.26 15.23 -41.83
N LEU A 4 -39.25 14.39 -41.58
CA LEU A 4 -39.14 13.58 -40.37
C LEU A 4 -38.54 14.49 -39.27
N THR A 5 -39.34 14.80 -38.25
CA THR A 5 -38.88 15.52 -37.07
C THR A 5 -38.28 14.50 -36.11
N LEU A 6 -36.95 14.52 -35.91
CA LEU A 6 -36.27 13.66 -34.93
C LEU A 6 -36.43 14.30 -33.56
N VAL A 7 -37.18 13.66 -32.67
CA VAL A 7 -37.31 14.07 -31.26
C VAL A 7 -36.18 13.37 -30.50
N LEU A 8 -35.18 14.15 -30.05
CA LEU A 8 -34.12 13.67 -29.17
C LEU A 8 -34.65 13.67 -27.74
N ILE A 9 -34.97 12.49 -27.21
CA ILE A 9 -35.28 12.33 -25.78
C ILE A 9 -33.97 12.20 -25.03
N ALA A 10 -33.59 13.26 -24.33
CA ALA A 10 -32.47 13.25 -23.38
C ALA A 10 -32.90 12.49 -22.12
N VAL A 11 -32.46 11.24 -21.99
CA VAL A 11 -32.61 10.47 -20.75
C VAL A 11 -31.50 10.90 -19.78
N THR A 12 -31.86 11.80 -18.87
CA THR A 12 -31.00 12.11 -17.71
C THR A 12 -31.11 10.96 -16.70
N ILE A 13 -30.08 10.10 -16.67
CA ILE A 13 -29.93 9.09 -15.62
C ILE A 13 -29.42 9.81 -14.37
N PRO A 14 -30.17 9.83 -13.25
CA PRO A 14 -29.63 10.35 -12.00
C PRO A 14 -28.53 9.37 -11.55
N PHE A 15 -27.29 9.84 -11.49
CA PHE A 15 -26.22 9.16 -10.79
C PHE A 15 -26.59 9.14 -9.29
N ILE A 16 -27.24 8.07 -8.86
CA ILE A 16 -27.35 7.76 -7.44
C ILE A 16 -25.94 7.31 -7.06
N ALA A 17 -25.19 8.19 -6.42
CA ALA A 17 -23.99 7.81 -5.70
C ALA A 17 -24.44 6.87 -4.58
N LEU A 18 -24.40 5.56 -4.86
CA LEU A 18 -24.46 4.54 -3.83
C LEU A 18 -23.20 4.77 -2.98
N ALA A 19 -23.39 5.43 -1.83
CA ALA A 19 -22.46 5.35 -0.73
C ALA A 19 -22.38 3.85 -0.38
N GLY A 20 -21.40 3.17 -0.98
CA GLY A 20 -21.06 1.80 -0.60
C GLY A 20 -20.74 1.80 0.89
N PRO A 21 -20.97 0.68 1.60
CA PRO A 21 -20.58 0.58 3.00
C PRO A 21 -19.12 1.00 3.09
N ALA A 22 -18.84 1.86 4.08
CA ALA A 22 -17.48 2.31 4.35
C ALA A 22 -16.58 1.06 4.35
N ARG A 23 -15.80 0.88 3.30
CA ARG A 23 -14.78 -0.16 3.28
C ARG A 23 -13.97 0.10 4.53
N ALA A 24 -13.91 -0.90 5.40
CA ALA A 24 -12.90 -0.94 6.44
C ALA A 24 -11.60 -0.54 5.76
N ALA A 25 -10.99 0.55 6.23
CA ALA A 25 -9.93 1.24 5.54
C ALA A 25 -8.89 0.21 5.09
N GLY A 26 -8.87 -0.10 3.80
CA GLY A 26 -7.77 -0.87 3.22
C GLY A 26 -6.50 -0.11 3.53
N GLY A 27 -5.41 -0.80 3.88
CA GLY A 27 -4.16 -0.15 4.22
C GLY A 27 -3.70 0.77 3.09
N LEU A 28 -3.07 1.87 3.45
CA LEU A 28 -2.46 2.80 2.49
C LEU A 28 -1.18 2.15 1.96
N ASP A 29 -1.13 1.89 0.67
CA ASP A 29 0.06 1.33 0.04
C ASP A 29 1.18 2.37 -0.02
N LEU A 30 2.27 2.09 0.71
CA LEU A 30 3.43 2.96 0.80
C LEU A 30 4.18 3.11 -0.54
N THR A 31 4.16 2.09 -1.40
CA THR A 31 4.81 2.17 -2.72
C THR A 31 4.06 3.12 -3.65
N THR A 32 2.73 3.06 -3.63
CA THR A 32 1.88 4.00 -4.37
C THR A 32 2.09 5.43 -3.86
N CYS A 33 2.04 5.63 -2.54
CA CYS A 33 2.29 6.94 -1.94
C CYS A 33 3.66 7.51 -2.34
N ALA A 34 4.73 6.70 -2.27
CA ALA A 34 6.07 7.16 -2.66
C ALA A 34 6.15 7.48 -4.16
N GLY A 35 5.46 6.70 -5.01
CA GLY A 35 5.35 6.95 -6.45
C GLY A 35 4.62 8.26 -6.77
N ASP A 36 3.67 8.65 -5.94
CA ASP A 36 2.89 9.89 -6.03
C ASP A 36 3.56 11.09 -5.33
N GLY A 37 4.88 11.04 -5.19
CA GLY A 37 5.67 12.13 -4.60
C GLY A 37 5.76 12.08 -3.07
N GLY A 38 5.41 10.97 -2.45
CA GLY A 38 5.51 10.77 -1.01
C GLY A 38 4.41 11.46 -0.20
N LEU A 39 3.28 11.76 -0.83
CA LEU A 39 2.14 12.43 -0.19
C LEU A 39 0.86 11.62 -0.37
N ALA A 40 0.09 11.46 0.71
CA ALA A 40 -1.22 10.83 0.68
C ALA A 40 -2.22 11.59 1.57
N THR A 41 -3.51 11.46 1.28
CA THR A 41 -4.57 12.01 2.12
C THR A 41 -5.51 10.92 2.61
N VAL A 42 -6.02 11.08 3.82
CA VAL A 42 -6.99 10.18 4.46
C VAL A 42 -8.09 10.99 5.14
N PRO A 43 -9.29 10.45 5.32
CA PRO A 43 -10.33 11.12 6.11
C PRO A 43 -9.88 11.32 7.57
N ALA A 44 -10.14 12.50 8.14
CA ALA A 44 -9.91 12.75 9.56
C ALA A 44 -10.77 11.84 10.45
N GLY A 45 -10.26 11.48 11.62
CA GLY A 45 -10.96 10.66 12.61
C GLY A 45 -11.04 9.16 12.27
N VAL A 46 -10.37 8.69 11.23
CA VAL A 46 -10.37 7.27 10.82
C VAL A 46 -9.01 6.63 11.17
N PRO A 47 -8.99 5.40 11.73
CA PRO A 47 -7.74 4.67 11.93
C PRO A 47 -7.03 4.43 10.59
N VAL A 48 -5.74 4.73 10.55
CA VAL A 48 -4.91 4.57 9.35
C VAL A 48 -3.95 3.40 9.55
N THR A 49 -3.92 2.49 8.58
CA THR A 49 -2.92 1.44 8.46
C THR A 49 -2.10 1.69 7.19
N VAL A 50 -0.81 1.54 7.27
CA VAL A 50 0.10 1.60 6.12
C VAL A 50 0.58 0.20 5.78
N GLU A 51 0.76 -0.08 4.49
CA GLU A 51 1.08 -1.42 3.99
C GLU A 51 2.11 -1.38 2.87
N ILE A 52 2.87 -2.47 2.75
CA ILE A 52 3.67 -2.78 1.57
C ILE A 52 3.62 -4.28 1.32
N ALA A 53 3.56 -4.68 0.06
CA ALA A 53 3.51 -6.07 -0.32
C ALA A 53 4.81 -6.53 -1.00
N TRP A 54 5.19 -7.79 -0.74
CA TRP A 54 6.17 -8.53 -1.52
C TRP A 54 5.46 -9.66 -2.25
N LEU A 55 5.61 -9.70 -3.58
CA LEU A 55 5.00 -10.72 -4.43
C LEU A 55 6.08 -11.59 -5.06
N ASP A 56 5.79 -12.90 -5.19
CA ASP A 56 6.64 -13.82 -5.93
C ASP A 56 5.80 -14.96 -6.56
N SER A 57 6.42 -15.74 -7.43
CA SER A 57 5.75 -16.83 -8.17
C SER A 57 5.45 -18.06 -7.32
N SER A 58 6.02 -18.18 -6.13
CA SER A 58 5.81 -19.33 -5.24
C SER A 58 5.90 -18.99 -3.76
N SER A 59 5.21 -19.79 -2.93
CA SER A 59 5.27 -19.66 -1.48
C SER A 59 6.68 -19.86 -0.91
N SER A 60 7.50 -20.68 -1.56
CA SER A 60 8.86 -20.93 -1.10
C SER A 60 9.74 -19.71 -1.26
N LEU A 61 9.58 -18.95 -2.35
CA LEU A 61 10.30 -17.71 -2.59
C LEU A 61 9.87 -16.60 -1.63
N VAL A 62 8.54 -16.45 -1.40
CA VAL A 62 8.03 -15.50 -0.39
C VAL A 62 8.55 -15.84 1.00
N ARG A 63 8.53 -17.13 1.40
CA ARG A 63 9.12 -17.55 2.68
C ARG A 63 10.63 -17.37 2.73
N HIS A 64 11.33 -17.46 1.59
CA HIS A 64 12.75 -17.18 1.54
C HIS A 64 13.03 -15.69 1.77
N PHE A 65 12.26 -14.79 1.13
CA PHE A 65 12.29 -13.36 1.42
C PHE A 65 12.10 -13.08 2.92
N LEU A 66 11.04 -13.65 3.52
CA LEU A 66 10.73 -13.46 4.94
C LEU A 66 11.85 -13.87 5.89
N ARG A 67 12.71 -14.82 5.50
CA ARG A 67 13.86 -15.24 6.32
C ARG A 67 15.09 -14.37 6.13
N LEU A 68 15.19 -13.67 5.02
CA LEU A 68 16.39 -12.87 4.67
C LEU A 68 16.21 -11.39 4.95
N GLN A 69 14.95 -10.94 5.08
CA GLN A 69 14.68 -9.52 5.21
C GLN A 69 14.97 -9.01 6.62
N THR A 70 15.49 -7.80 6.68
CA THR A 70 15.49 -6.93 7.86
C THR A 70 14.72 -5.68 7.47
N THR A 71 13.63 -5.42 8.17
CA THR A 71 12.79 -4.26 7.93
C THR A 71 12.98 -3.25 9.04
N THR A 72 13.26 -2.02 8.66
CA THR A 72 13.27 -0.86 9.55
C THR A 72 12.10 0.04 9.20
N ALA A 73 11.43 0.59 10.20
CA ALA A 73 10.38 1.55 9.98
C ALA A 73 10.41 2.63 11.05
N SER A 74 9.94 3.82 10.71
CA SER A 74 9.73 4.89 11.67
C SER A 74 8.42 5.64 11.37
N ARG A 75 7.81 6.19 12.42
CA ARG A 75 6.72 7.15 12.34
C ARG A 75 7.18 8.45 12.97
N ASP A 76 7.14 9.54 12.23
CA ASP A 76 7.59 10.87 12.67
C ASP A 76 9.00 10.85 13.26
N GLY A 77 9.88 10.03 12.67
CA GLY A 77 11.25 9.81 13.15
C GLY A 77 11.39 8.86 14.33
N VAL A 78 10.30 8.40 14.94
CA VAL A 78 10.33 7.43 16.03
C VAL A 78 10.35 6.01 15.47
N PRO A 79 11.36 5.18 15.82
CA PRO A 79 11.44 3.80 15.31
C PRO A 79 10.23 2.95 15.71
N VAL A 80 9.74 2.14 14.77
CA VAL A 80 8.73 1.10 15.03
C VAL A 80 9.45 -0.13 15.56
N ALA A 81 9.18 -0.51 16.80
CA ALA A 81 9.75 -1.70 17.39
C ALA A 81 9.26 -2.97 16.69
N GLY A 82 10.15 -3.94 16.47
CA GLY A 82 9.78 -5.21 15.83
C GLY A 82 9.33 -5.09 14.38
N ALA A 83 9.76 -4.06 13.64
CA ALA A 83 9.30 -3.83 12.27
C ALA A 83 9.46 -5.05 11.35
N SER A 84 10.53 -5.84 11.52
CA SER A 84 10.73 -7.09 10.74
C SER A 84 9.71 -8.18 11.04
N GLU A 85 9.03 -8.13 12.17
CA GLU A 85 8.04 -9.12 12.62
C GLU A 85 6.61 -8.79 12.14
N LEU A 86 6.42 -7.63 11.55
CA LEU A 86 5.11 -7.14 11.07
C LEU A 86 4.73 -7.68 9.69
N TRP A 87 5.57 -8.51 9.07
CA TRP A 87 5.22 -9.22 7.85
C TRP A 87 4.24 -10.35 8.14
N GLY A 88 3.16 -10.39 7.39
CA GLY A 88 2.17 -11.46 7.43
C GLY A 88 2.69 -12.77 6.79
N PRO A 89 1.92 -13.85 6.87
CA PRO A 89 2.26 -15.12 6.24
C PRO A 89 2.21 -15.02 4.71
N ALA A 90 2.89 -15.96 4.04
CA ALA A 90 2.76 -16.12 2.59
C ALA A 90 1.35 -16.60 2.24
N THR A 91 0.64 -15.85 1.39
CA THR A 91 -0.75 -16.08 0.99
C THR A 91 -0.83 -16.30 -0.53
N ASP A 92 -1.62 -17.28 -0.95
CA ASP A 92 -1.88 -17.55 -2.37
C ASP A 92 -2.88 -16.53 -2.93
N MET A 93 -2.51 -15.90 -4.04
CA MET A 93 -3.31 -14.88 -4.73
C MET A 93 -3.89 -15.40 -6.07
N GLY A 94 -3.87 -16.73 -6.29
CA GLY A 94 -4.41 -17.32 -7.53
C GLY A 94 -3.49 -17.21 -8.74
N GLY A 95 -2.18 -17.36 -8.54
CA GLY A 95 -1.16 -17.33 -9.60
C GLY A 95 0.14 -16.65 -9.19
N ALA A 96 0.12 -15.99 -8.06
CA ALA A 96 1.28 -15.46 -7.35
C ALA A 96 1.10 -15.66 -5.84
N TRP A 97 2.18 -15.54 -5.11
CA TRP A 97 2.18 -15.56 -3.65
C TRP A 97 2.61 -14.20 -3.13
N MET A 98 1.96 -13.78 -2.04
CA MET A 98 2.17 -12.46 -1.46
C MET A 98 2.39 -12.57 0.05
N THR A 99 3.22 -11.69 0.59
CA THR A 99 3.22 -11.33 2.00
C THR A 99 3.08 -9.82 2.11
N THR A 100 2.45 -9.35 3.17
CA THR A 100 2.21 -7.94 3.41
C THR A 100 2.80 -7.54 4.75
N TRP A 101 3.60 -6.49 4.75
CA TRP A 101 3.95 -5.76 5.96
C TRP A 101 2.87 -4.71 6.23
N SER A 102 2.38 -4.64 7.45
CA SER A 102 1.37 -3.66 7.82
C SER A 102 1.61 -3.07 9.20
N HIS A 103 1.33 -1.79 9.36
CA HIS A 103 1.48 -1.07 10.63
C HIS A 103 0.40 -0.02 10.79
N GLY A 104 -0.31 -0.07 11.93
CA GLY A 104 -1.28 0.95 12.30
C GLY A 104 -0.59 2.21 12.81
N ILE A 105 -0.83 3.34 12.16
CA ILE A 105 -0.27 4.63 12.59
C ILE A 105 -1.20 5.41 13.51
N GLY A 106 -2.35 4.83 13.88
CA GLY A 106 -3.34 5.46 14.74
C GLY A 106 -4.36 6.30 13.96
N VAL A 107 -4.96 7.27 14.64
CA VAL A 107 -5.96 8.19 14.08
C VAL A 107 -5.31 9.56 13.92
N LEU A 108 -5.59 10.21 12.80
CA LEU A 108 -5.34 11.63 12.56
C LEU A 108 -6.68 12.35 12.77
N ASP A 109 -6.83 13.00 13.94
CA ASP A 109 -8.14 13.38 14.44
C ASP A 109 -8.74 14.61 13.75
N GLN A 110 -7.89 15.53 13.31
CA GLN A 110 -8.30 16.80 12.73
C GLN A 110 -7.82 16.95 11.30
N PRO A 111 -8.59 17.62 10.41
CA PRO A 111 -8.09 18.05 9.12
C PRO A 111 -6.81 18.86 9.28
N GLY A 112 -5.76 18.48 8.55
CA GLY A 112 -4.43 19.07 8.65
C GLY A 112 -3.45 18.31 9.56
N ASP A 113 -3.93 17.40 10.43
CA ASP A 113 -3.03 16.48 11.14
C ASP A 113 -2.27 15.62 10.14
N SER A 114 -1.01 15.33 10.43
CA SER A 114 -0.18 14.53 9.54
C SER A 114 0.73 13.58 10.30
N ALA A 115 1.12 12.51 9.62
CA ALA A 115 2.15 11.58 10.07
C ALA A 115 3.06 11.22 8.90
N THR A 116 4.37 11.15 9.15
CA THR A 116 5.34 10.68 8.16
C THR A 116 5.80 9.28 8.54
N VAL A 117 5.62 8.35 7.62
CA VAL A 117 6.10 6.97 7.75
C VAL A 117 7.28 6.77 6.81
N SER A 118 8.35 6.17 7.31
CA SER A 118 9.51 5.79 6.53
C SER A 118 9.80 4.30 6.75
N LEU A 119 10.06 3.56 5.66
CA LEU A 119 10.29 2.12 5.70
C LEU A 119 11.48 1.75 4.82
N GLY A 120 12.41 0.99 5.36
CA GLY A 120 13.53 0.41 4.65
C GLY A 120 13.49 -1.12 4.74
N ILE A 121 13.84 -1.81 3.66
CA ILE A 121 13.94 -3.25 3.61
C ILE A 121 15.33 -3.61 3.10
N GLU A 122 16.04 -4.43 3.85
CA GLU A 122 17.35 -4.97 3.49
C GLU A 122 17.29 -6.49 3.45
N LEU A 123 18.11 -7.09 2.61
CA LEU A 123 18.29 -8.54 2.55
C LEU A 123 19.71 -8.90 2.99
N ASP A 124 19.84 -9.85 3.89
CA ASP A 124 21.14 -10.35 4.37
C ASP A 124 21.93 -11.03 3.27
N LYS A 125 21.24 -11.64 2.30
CA LYS A 125 21.83 -12.40 1.19
C LYS A 125 21.07 -12.12 -0.10
N LYS A 126 21.72 -12.48 -1.21
CA LYS A 126 21.12 -12.44 -2.54
C LYS A 126 19.89 -13.34 -2.62
N LEU A 127 18.74 -12.78 -2.97
CA LEU A 127 17.50 -13.47 -3.24
C LEU A 127 17.25 -13.49 -4.76
N ARG A 128 16.98 -14.66 -5.33
CA ARG A 128 16.48 -14.79 -6.68
C ARG A 128 14.96 -14.87 -6.65
N SER A 129 14.30 -13.96 -7.33
CA SER A 129 12.85 -13.98 -7.53
C SER A 129 12.44 -14.88 -8.70
N GLY A 130 11.16 -15.26 -8.76
CA GLY A 130 10.61 -16.06 -9.84
C GLY A 130 10.64 -15.40 -11.22
N ASP A 131 10.70 -14.09 -11.29
CA ASP A 131 10.92 -13.29 -12.51
C ASP A 131 12.38 -13.29 -12.99
N LYS A 132 13.25 -14.07 -12.32
CA LYS A 132 14.68 -14.19 -12.53
C LYS A 132 15.53 -12.97 -12.12
N ASN A 133 14.92 -11.93 -11.58
CA ASN A 133 15.65 -10.81 -10.98
C ASN A 133 16.35 -11.23 -9.69
N PHE A 134 17.35 -10.46 -9.32
CA PHE A 134 18.09 -10.65 -8.08
C PHE A 134 17.97 -9.40 -7.23
N TYR A 135 17.68 -9.61 -5.94
CA TYR A 135 17.59 -8.58 -4.92
C TYR A 135 18.65 -8.82 -3.84
N GLY A 136 19.15 -7.76 -3.25
CA GLY A 136 20.19 -7.84 -2.22
C GLY A 136 21.53 -8.45 -2.68
N PRO A 137 22.48 -8.67 -1.77
CA PRO A 137 22.41 -8.21 -0.37
C PRO A 137 22.35 -6.69 -0.27
N GLY A 138 21.80 -6.20 0.83
CA GLY A 138 21.56 -4.79 1.08
C GLY A 138 20.13 -4.35 0.77
N SER A 139 19.91 -3.05 0.55
CA SER A 139 18.59 -2.48 0.33
C SER A 139 17.91 -3.04 -0.93
N VAL A 140 16.63 -3.37 -0.82
CA VAL A 140 15.81 -3.78 -1.97
C VAL A 140 15.15 -2.61 -2.68
N THR A 141 15.23 -1.42 -2.10
CA THR A 141 14.75 -0.16 -2.66
C THR A 141 15.89 0.85 -2.80
N GLU A 142 15.74 1.86 -3.65
CA GLU A 142 16.71 2.95 -3.81
C GLU A 142 16.70 3.93 -2.63
N GLY A 143 16.61 3.43 -1.42
CA GLY A 143 16.49 4.18 -0.18
C GLY A 143 15.21 3.84 0.56
N PRO A 144 14.95 4.48 1.71
CA PRO A 144 13.72 4.25 2.44
C PRO A 144 12.51 4.78 1.67
N ILE A 145 11.44 3.99 1.64
CA ILE A 145 10.13 4.41 1.14
C ILE A 145 9.55 5.36 2.19
N THR A 146 9.27 6.60 1.80
CA THR A 146 8.73 7.62 2.72
C THR A 146 7.41 8.15 2.22
N CYS A 147 6.44 8.25 3.12
CA CYS A 147 5.10 8.76 2.84
C CYS A 147 4.65 9.70 3.97
N THR A 148 4.24 10.92 3.61
CA THR A 148 3.55 11.85 4.52
C THR A 148 2.06 11.78 4.28
N ILE A 149 1.31 11.42 5.30
CA ILE A 149 -0.13 11.17 5.26
C ILE A 149 -0.80 12.32 6.00
N THR A 150 -1.74 13.00 5.34
CA THR A 150 -2.44 14.16 5.91
C THR A 150 -3.94 13.88 5.99
N ALA A 151 -4.55 14.19 7.11
CA ALA A 151 -6.00 14.14 7.28
C ALA A 151 -6.69 15.30 6.54
N VAL A 152 -7.81 15.02 5.88
CA VAL A 152 -8.65 15.97 5.14
C VAL A 152 -10.11 15.89 5.57
#